data_c97f139cbc2d210cb6913a3f2fb126d4
#
_entry.id   c97f139cbc2d210cb6913a3f2fb126d4
#
_cell.length_a   1.000
_cell.length_b   1.000
_cell.length_c   1.000
_cell.angle_alpha   90.00
_cell.angle_beta   90.00
_cell.angle_gamma   90.00
#
_symmetry.space_group_name_H-M   'P 1'
#
loop_
_entity.id
_entity.type
_entity.pdbx_description
1 polymer ?
#
loop_
_entity_poly.entity_id
_entity_poly.type
_entity_poly.pdbx_seq_one_letter_code
_entity_poly.pdbx_strand_id
1 'polypeptide(L)'
;AYIFDALRPTPELSFAVRHLGCTAGINITASHNPPEYNGYKVYWADGAQITPPHDSGIMAEVKAVTDYNEVKTMNRDQAIAAGLYQVIGSDVDDVYIAQLKKQVKNPELIKEYADQIKIVYTPLHGTGNIPARRIMKEIGFENVYVVPEQELPDGQFPTVSYPNPES
;
A
#
# COMPACT_ATOMS: atom_id res chain seq x y z
N ALA A 1 8.07 14.85 -5.30
CA ALA A 1 7.67 13.44 -5.15
C ALA A 1 7.46 13.14 -3.67
N TYR A 2 6.40 12.41 -3.36
CA TYR A 2 6.15 11.83 -2.04
C TYR A 2 6.53 10.36 -2.06
N ILE A 3 7.15 9.86 -0.99
CA ILE A 3 7.47 8.43 -0.84
C ILE A 3 7.19 8.01 0.60
N PHE A 4 6.53 6.88 0.76
CA PHE A 4 6.31 6.32 2.10
C PHE A 4 7.64 5.87 2.73
N ASP A 5 7.76 6.05 4.03
CA ASP A 5 8.92 5.65 4.85
C ASP A 5 9.07 4.13 5.00
N ALA A 6 7.96 3.41 4.80
CA ALA A 6 7.90 1.94 4.85
C ALA A 6 6.82 1.41 3.90
N LEU A 7 6.67 0.09 3.83
CA LEU A 7 5.65 -0.57 3.01
C LEU A 7 4.24 -0.15 3.44
N ARG A 8 3.41 0.16 2.45
CA ARG A 8 1.97 0.43 2.61
C ARG A 8 1.16 -0.37 1.60
N PRO A 9 -0.09 -0.73 1.93
CA PRO A 9 -0.96 -1.43 1.00
C PRO A 9 -1.44 -0.53 -0.13
N THR A 10 -1.72 -1.13 -1.29
CA THR A 10 -2.20 -0.41 -2.48
C THR A 10 -3.38 0.54 -2.24
N PRO A 11 -4.41 0.19 -1.43
CA PRO A 11 -5.50 1.12 -1.14
C PRO A 11 -5.05 2.41 -0.45
N GLU A 12 -3.99 2.37 0.34
CA GLU A 12 -3.43 3.54 0.99
C GLU A 12 -2.69 4.45 0.01
N LEU A 13 -1.99 3.88 -0.99
CA LEU A 13 -1.45 4.67 -2.11
C LEU A 13 -2.57 5.41 -2.86
N SER A 14 -3.64 4.71 -3.22
CA SER A 14 -4.81 5.30 -3.88
C SER A 14 -5.40 6.46 -3.07
N PHE A 15 -5.49 6.29 -1.75
CA PHE A 15 -5.91 7.35 -0.85
C PHE A 15 -4.92 8.52 -0.83
N ALA A 16 -3.62 8.25 -0.68
CA ALA A 16 -2.58 9.26 -0.61
C ALA A 16 -2.51 10.13 -1.86
N VAL A 17 -2.66 9.53 -3.06
CA VAL A 17 -2.71 10.27 -4.33
C VAL A 17 -3.79 11.36 -4.29
N ARG A 18 -4.99 11.02 -3.83
CA ARG A 18 -6.11 11.97 -3.73
C ARG A 18 -5.95 12.95 -2.58
N HIS A 19 -5.50 12.46 -1.43
CA HIS A 19 -5.33 13.28 -0.21
C HIS A 19 -4.28 14.37 -0.38
N LEU A 20 -3.16 14.03 -1.03
CA LEU A 20 -2.04 14.96 -1.27
C LEU A 20 -2.18 15.75 -2.58
N GLY A 21 -3.24 15.52 -3.36
CA GLY A 21 -3.44 16.19 -4.64
C GLY A 21 -2.38 15.84 -5.69
N CYS A 22 -1.89 14.61 -5.68
CA CYS A 22 -0.86 14.15 -6.62
C CYS A 22 -1.44 13.99 -8.03
N THR A 23 -0.62 14.26 -9.04
CA THR A 23 -0.97 14.00 -10.46
C THR A 23 -1.05 12.50 -10.74
N ALA A 24 -0.17 11.71 -10.12
CA ALA A 24 -0.10 10.26 -10.29
C ALA A 24 0.53 9.60 -9.08
N GLY A 25 0.34 8.30 -8.95
CA GLY A 25 1.00 7.44 -7.99
C GLY A 25 1.58 6.20 -8.65
N ILE A 26 2.63 5.64 -8.06
CA ILE A 26 3.26 4.41 -8.53
C ILE A 26 3.35 3.42 -7.38
N ASN A 27 2.92 2.18 -7.62
CA ASN A 27 3.09 1.05 -6.73
C ASN A 27 4.01 0.01 -7.38
N ILE A 28 5.12 -0.28 -6.73
CA ILE A 28 6.07 -1.31 -7.18
C ILE A 28 5.74 -2.59 -6.41
N THR A 29 5.30 -3.62 -7.13
CA THR A 29 4.77 -4.84 -6.50
C THR A 29 4.73 -6.01 -7.47
N ALA A 30 4.94 -7.22 -6.96
CA ALA A 30 4.58 -8.47 -7.63
C ALA A 30 3.16 -8.93 -7.27
N SER A 31 2.43 -8.19 -6.40
CA SER A 31 1.16 -8.61 -5.80
C SER A 31 1.34 -9.92 -5.02
N HIS A 32 0.56 -10.95 -5.35
CA HIS A 32 0.63 -12.32 -4.82
C HIS A 32 1.35 -13.28 -5.78
N ASN A 33 2.11 -12.76 -6.73
CA ASN A 33 2.90 -13.55 -7.67
C ASN A 33 4.33 -13.73 -7.13
N PRO A 34 5.09 -14.70 -7.67
CA PRO A 34 6.52 -14.84 -7.41
C PRO A 34 7.30 -13.54 -7.70
N PRO A 35 8.44 -13.31 -7.02
CA PRO A 35 9.17 -12.04 -7.06
C PRO A 35 9.67 -11.63 -8.45
N GLU A 36 9.90 -12.57 -9.35
CA GLU A 36 10.27 -12.30 -10.75
C GLU A 36 9.20 -11.58 -11.57
N TYR A 37 7.95 -11.56 -11.10
CA TYR A 37 6.84 -10.80 -11.69
C TYR A 37 6.74 -9.37 -11.13
N ASN A 38 7.73 -8.93 -10.34
CA ASN A 38 7.71 -7.58 -9.81
C ASN A 38 7.68 -6.54 -10.93
N GLY A 39 6.82 -5.56 -10.77
CA GLY A 39 6.60 -4.51 -11.75
C GLY A 39 6.01 -3.28 -11.10
N TYR A 40 5.58 -2.31 -11.90
CA TYR A 40 4.92 -1.13 -11.37
C TYR A 40 3.50 -0.99 -11.90
N LYS A 41 2.63 -0.47 -11.06
CA LYS A 41 1.26 -0.07 -11.38
C LYS A 41 1.16 1.43 -11.24
N VAL A 42 0.55 2.08 -12.21
CA VAL A 42 0.36 3.53 -12.22
C VAL A 42 -1.08 3.87 -11.86
N TYR A 43 -1.24 4.89 -11.04
CA TYR A 43 -2.52 5.44 -10.59
C TYR A 43 -2.61 6.91 -11.02
N TRP A 44 -3.79 7.36 -11.45
CA TRP A 44 -4.03 8.76 -11.78
C TRP A 44 -4.48 9.58 -10.57
N ALA A 45 -4.72 10.87 -10.78
CA ALA A 45 -5.11 11.82 -9.75
C ALA A 45 -6.42 11.45 -9.00
N ASP A 46 -7.28 10.64 -9.61
CA ASP A 46 -8.50 10.10 -9.01
C ASP A 46 -8.23 8.92 -8.07
N GLY A 47 -6.98 8.45 -7.99
CA GLY A 47 -6.57 7.29 -7.20
C GLY A 47 -6.90 5.95 -7.83
N ALA A 48 -7.39 5.92 -9.07
CA ALA A 48 -7.64 4.68 -9.79
C ALA A 48 -6.41 4.23 -10.60
N GLN A 49 -6.24 2.91 -10.73
CA GLN A 49 -5.22 2.37 -11.63
C GLN A 49 -5.57 2.74 -13.07
N ILE A 50 -4.57 3.18 -13.83
CA ILE A 50 -4.77 3.59 -15.22
C ILE A 50 -5.27 2.44 -16.11
N THR A 51 -6.05 2.82 -17.11
CA THR A 51 -6.60 1.95 -18.13
C THR A 51 -6.33 2.52 -19.53
N PRO A 52 -6.61 1.79 -20.61
CA PRO A 52 -6.50 2.32 -21.95
C PRO A 52 -7.23 3.67 -22.13
N PRO A 53 -6.66 4.65 -22.85
CA PRO A 53 -5.41 4.58 -23.64
C PRO A 53 -4.15 4.97 -22.85
N HIS A 54 -4.25 5.34 -21.57
CA HIS A 54 -3.14 5.91 -20.79
C HIS A 54 -2.05 4.90 -20.49
N ASP A 55 -2.41 3.66 -20.17
CA ASP A 55 -1.47 2.55 -19.95
C ASP A 55 -0.58 2.30 -21.18
N SER A 56 -1.20 2.23 -22.35
CA SER A 56 -0.50 2.01 -23.62
C SER A 56 0.42 3.18 -23.97
N GLY A 57 -0.03 4.43 -23.70
CA GLY A 57 0.77 5.62 -23.89
C GLY A 57 2.01 5.64 -23.00
N ILE A 58 1.85 5.37 -21.69
CA ILE A 58 2.99 5.29 -20.77
C ILE A 58 3.95 4.17 -21.16
N MET A 59 3.43 2.99 -21.54
CA MET A 59 4.27 1.89 -21.98
C MET A 59 5.04 2.22 -23.27
N ALA A 60 4.48 3.00 -24.17
CA ALA A 60 5.17 3.47 -25.37
C ALA A 60 6.37 4.36 -25.01
N GLU A 61 6.19 5.31 -24.09
CA GLU A 61 7.26 6.19 -23.61
C GLU A 61 8.37 5.40 -22.88
N VAL A 62 7.99 4.43 -22.02
CA VAL A 62 8.95 3.56 -21.35
C VAL A 62 9.80 2.77 -22.34
N LYS A 63 9.17 2.21 -23.39
CA LYS A 63 9.88 1.47 -24.45
C LYS A 63 10.74 2.35 -25.35
N ALA A 64 10.45 3.63 -25.44
CA ALA A 64 11.24 4.59 -26.22
C ALA A 64 12.58 4.92 -25.54
N VAL A 65 12.73 4.72 -24.23
CA VAL A 65 13.99 4.87 -23.49
C VAL A 65 14.89 3.71 -23.86
N THR A 66 15.86 3.97 -24.74
CA THR A 66 16.84 2.98 -25.22
C THR A 66 18.20 3.10 -24.53
N ASP A 67 18.51 4.26 -23.96
CA ASP A 67 19.70 4.53 -23.15
C ASP A 67 19.29 5.05 -21.77
N TYR A 68 19.61 4.29 -20.73
CA TYR A 68 19.32 4.70 -19.34
C TYR A 68 20.07 5.96 -18.89
N ASN A 69 21.14 6.36 -19.60
CA ASN A 69 21.83 7.62 -19.31
C ASN A 69 20.99 8.86 -19.68
N GLU A 70 19.96 8.71 -20.49
CA GLU A 70 19.01 9.78 -20.82
C GLU A 70 18.05 10.08 -19.66
N VAL A 71 17.92 9.15 -18.69
CA VAL A 71 17.04 9.31 -17.54
C VAL A 71 17.61 10.37 -16.60
N LYS A 72 16.87 11.47 -16.46
CA LYS A 72 17.25 12.57 -15.57
C LYS A 72 17.16 12.12 -14.12
N THR A 73 18.28 12.20 -13.41
CA THR A 73 18.38 11.84 -12.00
C THR A 73 18.83 13.03 -11.16
N MET A 74 18.55 12.97 -9.87
CA MET A 74 18.99 13.95 -8.90
C MET A 74 19.44 13.22 -7.63
N ASN A 75 20.47 13.72 -6.94
CA ASN A 75 20.86 13.21 -5.64
C ASN A 75 19.71 13.42 -4.63
N ARG A 76 19.48 12.44 -3.76
CA ARG A 76 18.38 12.44 -2.79
C ARG A 76 18.42 13.67 -1.88
N ASP A 77 19.58 14.00 -1.32
CA ASP A 77 19.72 15.10 -0.36
C ASP A 77 19.48 16.45 -1.04
N GLN A 78 19.92 16.60 -2.28
CA GLN A 78 19.63 17.77 -3.11
C GLN A 78 18.13 17.87 -3.41
N ALA A 79 17.47 16.76 -3.71
CA ALA A 79 16.03 16.73 -3.96
C ALA A 79 15.21 17.10 -2.71
N ILE A 80 15.64 16.63 -1.52
CA ILE A 80 15.05 17.01 -0.24
C ILE A 80 15.25 18.52 0.01
N ALA A 81 16.47 19.02 -0.12
CA ALA A 81 16.78 20.43 0.09
C ALA A 81 16.01 21.37 -0.86
N ALA A 82 15.73 20.89 -2.09
CA ALA A 82 14.93 21.61 -3.08
C ALA A 82 13.41 21.45 -2.90
N GLY A 83 12.93 20.67 -1.90
CA GLY A 83 11.51 20.38 -1.70
C GLY A 83 10.89 19.46 -2.76
N LEU A 84 11.72 18.79 -3.56
CA LEU A 84 11.27 17.89 -4.63
C LEU A 84 11.06 16.45 -4.16
N TYR A 85 11.55 16.09 -2.99
CA TYR A 85 11.44 14.78 -2.39
C TYR A 85 11.00 14.91 -0.94
N GLN A 86 9.88 14.32 -0.59
CA GLN A 86 9.32 14.33 0.75
C GLN A 86 8.97 12.92 1.20
N VAL A 87 9.46 12.55 2.39
CA VAL A 87 9.06 11.30 3.04
C VAL A 87 7.74 11.53 3.76
N ILE A 88 6.80 10.62 3.56
CA ILE A 88 5.48 10.59 4.22
C ILE A 88 5.35 9.28 5.00
N GLY A 89 4.48 9.26 5.99
CA GLY A 89 4.25 8.08 6.84
C GLY A 89 3.04 8.28 7.73
N SER A 90 3.25 8.35 9.05
CA SER A 90 2.18 8.44 10.04
C SER A 90 1.21 9.59 9.83
N ASP A 91 1.63 10.69 9.25
CA ASP A 91 0.79 11.82 8.88
C ASP A 91 -0.31 11.44 7.87
N VAL A 92 0.03 10.59 6.89
CA VAL A 92 -0.93 10.05 5.93
C VAL A 92 -1.69 8.86 6.50
N ASP A 93 -0.99 7.95 7.22
CA ASP A 93 -1.60 6.78 7.86
C ASP A 93 -2.76 7.19 8.79
N ASP A 94 -2.57 8.24 9.60
CA ASP A 94 -3.57 8.71 10.56
C ASP A 94 -4.86 9.17 9.87
N VAL A 95 -4.72 9.92 8.79
CA VAL A 95 -5.87 10.39 8.01
C VAL A 95 -6.53 9.25 7.26
N TYR A 96 -5.75 8.30 6.73
CA TYR A 96 -6.27 7.10 6.08
C TYR A 96 -7.10 6.26 7.06
N ILE A 97 -6.58 5.92 8.22
CA ILE A 97 -7.29 5.18 9.27
C ILE A 97 -8.55 5.92 9.72
N ALA A 98 -8.48 7.24 9.87
CA ALA A 98 -9.67 8.05 10.20
C ALA A 98 -10.78 7.94 9.13
N GLN A 99 -10.41 7.83 7.85
CA GLN A 99 -11.40 7.58 6.79
C GLN A 99 -11.96 6.15 6.82
N LEU A 100 -11.12 5.15 7.11
CA LEU A 100 -11.56 3.77 7.26
C LEU A 100 -12.58 3.62 8.40
N LYS A 101 -12.34 4.28 9.53
CA LYS A 101 -13.29 4.29 10.67
C LYS A 101 -14.68 4.79 10.29
N LYS A 102 -14.79 5.73 9.37
CA LYS A 102 -16.09 6.23 8.87
C LYS A 102 -16.86 5.20 8.05
N GLN A 103 -16.20 4.12 7.60
CA GLN A 103 -16.85 3.04 6.84
C GLN A 103 -17.52 1.98 7.73
N VAL A 104 -17.29 2.03 9.04
CA VAL A 104 -17.92 1.12 10.00
C VAL A 104 -19.43 1.35 9.99
N LYS A 105 -20.19 0.33 9.61
CA LYS A 105 -21.65 0.43 9.46
C LYS A 105 -22.40 0.38 10.79
N ASN A 106 -21.94 -0.47 11.70
CA ASN A 106 -22.62 -0.75 12.97
C ASN A 106 -21.63 -0.62 14.15
N PRO A 107 -21.19 0.59 14.51
CA PRO A 107 -20.22 0.79 15.59
C PRO A 107 -20.76 0.32 16.95
N GLU A 108 -22.07 0.41 17.19
CA GLU A 108 -22.68 -0.04 18.44
C GLU A 108 -22.60 -1.56 18.61
N LEU A 109 -22.72 -2.35 17.53
CA LEU A 109 -22.53 -3.79 17.60
C LEU A 109 -21.07 -4.15 17.93
N ILE A 110 -20.11 -3.42 17.37
CA ILE A 110 -18.71 -3.64 17.72
C ILE A 110 -18.50 -3.36 19.21
N LYS A 111 -19.00 -2.22 19.70
CA LYS A 111 -18.89 -1.86 21.11
C LYS A 111 -19.53 -2.87 22.05
N GLU A 112 -20.62 -3.52 21.63
CA GLU A 112 -21.35 -4.51 22.43
C GLU A 112 -20.66 -5.88 22.45
N TYR A 113 -20.06 -6.31 21.34
CA TYR A 113 -19.59 -7.68 21.15
C TYR A 113 -18.08 -7.84 20.94
N ALA A 114 -17.31 -6.77 20.82
CA ALA A 114 -15.90 -6.84 20.45
C ALA A 114 -15.04 -7.65 21.44
N ASP A 115 -15.38 -7.62 22.73
CA ASP A 115 -14.72 -8.37 23.79
C ASP A 115 -14.97 -9.89 23.70
N GLN A 116 -16.07 -10.29 23.07
CA GLN A 116 -16.46 -11.70 22.89
C GLN A 116 -15.91 -12.28 21.57
N ILE A 117 -15.58 -11.41 20.62
CA ILE A 117 -15.10 -11.81 19.30
C ILE A 117 -13.57 -12.04 19.37
N LYS A 118 -13.14 -13.20 18.90
CA LYS A 118 -11.73 -13.55 18.71
C LYS A 118 -11.41 -13.61 17.23
N ILE A 119 -10.45 -12.81 16.80
CA ILE A 119 -10.04 -12.72 15.41
C ILE A 119 -8.65 -13.33 15.26
N VAL A 120 -8.50 -14.34 14.40
CA VAL A 120 -7.19 -14.78 13.94
C VAL A 120 -6.92 -14.07 12.61
N TYR A 121 -5.81 -13.39 12.55
CA TYR A 121 -5.42 -12.59 11.39
C TYR A 121 -4.04 -13.00 10.87
N THR A 122 -3.93 -13.17 9.57
CA THR A 122 -2.64 -13.27 8.91
C THR A 122 -2.51 -12.22 7.81
N PRO A 123 -1.43 -11.43 7.80
CA PRO A 123 -1.08 -10.60 6.66
C PRO A 123 -0.48 -11.42 5.50
N LEU A 124 -0.20 -12.70 5.72
CA LEU A 124 0.49 -13.60 4.79
C LEU A 124 1.77 -12.95 4.21
N HIS A 125 2.66 -12.49 5.09
CA HIS A 125 3.89 -11.78 4.73
C HIS A 125 3.68 -10.47 3.95
N GLY A 126 2.46 -9.95 3.89
CA GLY A 126 2.10 -8.80 3.08
C GLY A 126 2.08 -7.47 3.81
N THR A 127 1.79 -6.41 3.07
CA THR A 127 1.82 -5.01 3.53
C THR A 127 0.61 -4.60 4.38
N GLY A 128 -0.40 -5.46 4.48
CA GLY A 128 -1.60 -5.22 5.29
C GLY A 128 -1.41 -5.34 6.80
N ASN A 129 -0.27 -5.86 7.27
CA ASN A 129 -0.02 -6.16 8.69
C ASN A 129 -0.36 -4.96 9.60
N ILE A 130 0.34 -3.85 9.43
CA ILE A 130 0.22 -2.69 10.31
C ILE A 130 -1.16 -2.02 10.20
N PRO A 131 -1.64 -1.62 9.02
CA PRO A 131 -2.90 -0.88 8.91
C PRO A 131 -4.13 -1.74 9.27
N ALA A 132 -4.14 -3.04 8.95
CA ALA A 132 -5.26 -3.91 9.31
C ALA A 132 -5.36 -4.12 10.82
N ARG A 133 -4.24 -4.35 11.49
CA ARG A 133 -4.21 -4.46 12.96
C ARG A 133 -4.59 -3.15 13.62
N ARG A 134 -4.09 -2.05 13.11
CA ARG A 134 -4.39 -0.73 13.62
C ARG A 134 -5.88 -0.42 13.54
N ILE A 135 -6.51 -0.62 12.38
CA ILE A 135 -7.93 -0.33 12.23
C ILE A 135 -8.79 -1.25 13.12
N MET A 136 -8.48 -2.56 13.20
CA MET A 136 -9.21 -3.46 14.08
C MET A 136 -9.17 -3.01 15.54
N LYS A 137 -7.99 -2.63 16.02
CA LYS A 137 -7.83 -2.10 17.38
C LYS A 137 -8.58 -0.79 17.58
N GLU A 138 -8.46 0.16 16.66
CA GLU A 138 -9.07 1.49 16.80
C GLU A 138 -10.60 1.49 16.69
N ILE A 139 -11.21 0.47 16.09
CA ILE A 139 -12.66 0.30 16.08
C ILE A 139 -13.17 -0.54 17.26
N GLY A 140 -12.26 -1.10 18.09
CA GLY A 140 -12.61 -1.72 19.38
C GLY A 140 -12.33 -3.21 19.52
N PHE A 141 -11.78 -3.90 18.50
CA PHE A 141 -11.40 -5.31 18.63
C PHE A 141 -10.06 -5.46 19.37
N GLU A 142 -10.07 -6.02 20.57
CA GLU A 142 -8.86 -6.26 21.37
C GLU A 142 -8.31 -7.67 21.22
N ASN A 143 -9.17 -8.64 20.94
CA ASN A 143 -8.82 -10.06 20.84
C ASN A 143 -8.37 -10.41 19.41
N VAL A 144 -7.33 -9.75 18.91
CA VAL A 144 -6.76 -10.00 17.59
C VAL A 144 -5.44 -10.75 17.72
N TYR A 145 -5.42 -11.99 17.23
CA TYR A 145 -4.28 -12.89 17.27
C TYR A 145 -3.64 -12.97 15.89
N VAL A 146 -2.43 -12.47 15.77
CA VAL A 146 -1.68 -12.53 14.52
C VAL A 146 -0.94 -13.85 14.44
N VAL A 147 -0.92 -14.47 13.24
CA VAL A 147 -0.13 -15.68 12.98
C VAL A 147 1.35 -15.28 12.92
N PRO A 148 2.18 -15.66 13.92
CA PRO A 148 3.53 -15.11 14.06
C PRO A 148 4.45 -15.44 12.87
N GLU A 149 4.31 -16.64 12.32
CA GLU A 149 5.15 -17.13 11.21
C GLU A 149 4.89 -16.36 9.89
N GLN A 150 3.75 -15.65 9.82
CA GLN A 150 3.30 -14.94 8.60
C GLN A 150 3.22 -13.43 8.82
N GLU A 151 3.63 -12.94 10.00
CA GLU A 151 3.47 -11.54 10.39
C GLU A 151 4.37 -10.59 9.59
N LEU A 152 5.65 -10.94 9.49
CA LEU A 152 6.64 -10.06 8.86
C LEU A 152 6.59 -10.15 7.35
N PRO A 153 6.75 -9.02 6.64
CA PRO A 153 6.83 -8.99 5.19
C PRO A 153 7.99 -9.86 4.68
N ASP A 154 7.69 -10.78 3.77
CA ASP A 154 8.69 -11.61 3.10
C ASP A 154 8.21 -11.97 1.69
N GLY A 155 8.91 -11.44 0.67
CA GLY A 155 8.59 -11.69 -0.73
C GLY A 155 8.85 -13.12 -1.22
N GLN A 156 9.50 -13.97 -0.40
CA GLN A 156 9.68 -15.39 -0.70
C GLN A 156 8.51 -16.27 -0.21
N PHE A 157 7.62 -15.73 0.62
CA PHE A 157 6.45 -16.44 1.15
C PHE A 157 6.77 -17.82 1.75
N PRO A 158 7.69 -17.94 2.72
CA PRO A 158 8.26 -19.22 3.16
C PRO A 158 7.25 -20.19 3.78
N THR A 159 6.07 -19.71 4.16
CA THR A 159 5.03 -20.51 4.83
C THR A 159 3.97 -21.08 3.90
N VAL A 160 4.04 -20.75 2.61
CA VAL A 160 3.07 -21.24 1.60
C VAL A 160 3.80 -21.60 0.31
N SER A 161 3.28 -22.60 -0.39
CA SER A 161 3.85 -23.03 -1.67
C SER A 161 3.57 -22.04 -2.81
N TYR A 162 2.44 -21.34 -2.73
CA TYR A 162 2.04 -20.31 -3.67
C TYR A 162 1.13 -19.29 -2.96
N PRO A 163 1.47 -17.99 -2.98
CA PRO A 163 0.75 -16.98 -2.18
C PRO A 163 -0.58 -16.51 -2.77
N ASN A 164 -1.07 -17.15 -3.82
CA ASN A 164 -2.33 -16.78 -4.44
C ASN A 164 -3.51 -17.26 -3.56
N PRO A 165 -4.49 -16.39 -3.22
CA PRO A 165 -5.64 -16.77 -2.42
C PRO A 165 -6.59 -17.79 -3.10
N GLU A 166 -6.39 -18.08 -4.38
CA GLU A 166 -7.14 -19.11 -5.12
C GLU A 166 -6.51 -20.51 -5.04
N SER A 167 -5.35 -20.67 -4.41
CA SER A 167 -4.63 -21.94 -4.28
C SER A 167 -5.00 -22.72 -3.02
#